data_5665616f70387d895da3d47add3322c1
#
_entry.id   5665616f70387d895da3d47add3322c1
#
_cell.length_a   1.000
_cell.length_b   1.000
_cell.length_c   1.000
_cell.angle_alpha   90.00
_cell.angle_beta   90.00
_cell.angle_gamma   90.00
#
_symmetry.space_group_name_H-M   'P 1'
#
loop_
_entity.id
_entity.type
_entity.pdbx_description
1 polymer ?
#
loop_
_entity_poly.entity_id
_entity_poly.type
_entity_poly.pdbx_seq_one_letter_code
_entity_poly.pdbx_strand_id
1 'polypeptide(L)'
;MESAPQKLDMFYEGKAKKLYATSDPDLVISYFKDDATAFNAKKRGTIEDKGVINNRMSELFFGLLERAGLKTHFVRRLNEREMLCKRLDIIPVETVVRNIVAGSMAKRLGLEEGRELGSPVVEYYYKSDPLDDPLIYPEHAILFDWASAPEIETIRSLALKVNEVLRRFLDERGIILVDFKLEFGRHHGDILLGDEICPDTCRFWDKASRRKLDKDRFRRDLGGVEEAYQEMLRRVED
;
A
#
# COMPACT_ATOMS: atom_id res chain seq x y z
N MET A 1 -6.05 -27.19 -10.49
CA MET A 1 -5.86 -26.06 -9.55
C MET A 1 -6.05 -26.59 -8.16
N GLU A 2 -5.06 -26.49 -7.29
CA GLU A 2 -5.23 -26.86 -5.88
C GLU A 2 -6.34 -26.04 -5.24
N SER A 3 -7.19 -26.68 -4.43
CA SER A 3 -8.23 -26.01 -3.67
C SER A 3 -7.60 -25.00 -2.72
N ALA A 4 -8.26 -23.86 -2.50
CA ALA A 4 -7.80 -22.91 -1.49
C ALA A 4 -7.81 -23.60 -0.10
N PRO A 5 -6.82 -23.30 0.77
CA PRO A 5 -6.87 -23.81 2.14
C PRO A 5 -8.13 -23.31 2.84
N GLN A 6 -8.61 -24.10 3.82
CA GLN A 6 -9.80 -23.76 4.60
C GLN A 6 -9.54 -22.44 5.37
N LYS A 7 -10.47 -21.49 5.26
CA LYS A 7 -10.47 -20.28 6.10
C LYS A 7 -10.83 -20.64 7.53
N LEU A 8 -10.04 -20.13 8.48
CA LEU A 8 -10.22 -20.32 9.93
C LEU A 8 -10.56 -18.98 10.61
N ASP A 9 -10.28 -18.88 11.91
CA ASP A 9 -10.62 -17.72 12.71
C ASP A 9 -9.89 -16.45 12.29
N MET A 10 -10.56 -15.31 12.47
CA MET A 10 -9.94 -13.99 12.35
C MET A 10 -8.97 -13.78 13.53
N PHE A 11 -7.74 -13.41 13.22
CA PHE A 11 -6.72 -13.13 14.23
C PHE A 11 -6.28 -11.67 14.29
N TYR A 12 -6.65 -10.87 13.27
CA TYR A 12 -6.34 -9.45 13.23
C TYR A 12 -7.41 -8.66 12.47
N GLU A 13 -7.77 -7.50 13.00
CA GLU A 13 -8.60 -6.50 12.30
C GLU A 13 -7.93 -5.14 12.36
N GLY A 14 -7.61 -4.61 11.18
CA GLY A 14 -7.08 -3.26 10.97
C GLY A 14 -8.13 -2.27 10.45
N LYS A 15 -7.65 -1.09 10.08
CA LYS A 15 -8.49 0.01 9.57
C LYS A 15 -9.20 -0.36 8.25
N ALA A 16 -8.50 -1.07 7.34
CA ALA A 16 -8.99 -1.38 5.99
C ALA A 16 -9.21 -2.87 5.74
N LYS A 17 -8.66 -3.76 6.56
CA LYS A 17 -8.64 -5.20 6.33
C LYS A 17 -8.90 -6.02 7.59
N LYS A 18 -9.33 -7.27 7.37
CA LYS A 18 -9.33 -8.35 8.38
C LYS A 18 -8.43 -9.47 7.88
N LEU A 19 -7.66 -10.08 8.77
CA LEU A 19 -6.82 -11.22 8.45
C LEU A 19 -7.36 -12.47 9.14
N TYR A 20 -7.46 -13.53 8.35
CA TYR A 20 -7.92 -14.83 8.79
C TYR A 20 -6.80 -15.86 8.64
N ALA A 21 -6.66 -16.71 9.64
CA ALA A 21 -5.82 -17.91 9.53
C ALA A 21 -6.41 -18.87 8.49
N THR A 22 -5.57 -19.77 8.01
CA THR A 22 -6.01 -20.86 7.14
C THR A 22 -5.53 -22.21 7.70
N SER A 23 -6.01 -23.30 7.10
CA SER A 23 -5.53 -24.66 7.43
C SER A 23 -4.05 -24.88 7.05
N ASP A 24 -3.47 -23.97 6.26
CA ASP A 24 -2.03 -23.91 5.98
C ASP A 24 -1.43 -22.75 6.80
N PRO A 25 -0.52 -23.02 7.75
CA PRO A 25 0.04 -22.01 8.64
C PRO A 25 0.89 -20.95 7.91
N ASP A 26 1.35 -21.24 6.71
CA ASP A 26 2.13 -20.31 5.87
C ASP A 26 1.26 -19.35 5.05
N LEU A 27 -0.07 -19.54 5.08
CA LEU A 27 -1.02 -18.75 4.30
C LEU A 27 -2.04 -18.06 5.20
N VAL A 28 -2.49 -16.89 4.75
CA VAL A 28 -3.55 -16.10 5.38
C VAL A 28 -4.54 -15.62 4.33
N ILE A 29 -5.77 -15.35 4.75
CA ILE A 29 -6.76 -14.67 3.91
C ILE A 29 -6.93 -13.24 4.39
N SER A 30 -6.67 -12.28 3.49
CA SER A 30 -6.96 -10.86 3.68
C SER A 30 -8.35 -10.55 3.15
N TYR A 31 -9.23 -10.03 4.00
CA TYR A 31 -10.56 -9.51 3.64
C TYR A 31 -10.53 -7.99 3.61
N PHE A 32 -10.88 -7.38 2.49
CA PHE A 32 -10.88 -5.94 2.27
C PHE A 32 -12.24 -5.32 2.65
N LYS A 33 -12.19 -4.31 3.53
CA LYS A 33 -13.36 -3.61 4.08
C LYS A 33 -13.67 -2.34 3.27
N ASP A 34 -14.92 -1.90 3.34
CA ASP A 34 -15.34 -0.59 2.81
C ASP A 34 -15.09 0.56 3.80
N ASP A 35 -14.70 0.24 5.04
CA ASP A 35 -14.36 1.22 6.04
C ASP A 35 -13.25 2.15 5.56
N ALA A 36 -13.48 3.44 5.64
CA ALA A 36 -12.51 4.48 5.34
C ALA A 36 -12.17 5.27 6.61
N THR A 37 -10.89 5.39 6.90
CA THR A 37 -10.39 6.20 8.02
C THR A 37 -9.34 7.18 7.54
N ALA A 38 -9.27 8.33 8.18
CA ALA A 38 -8.22 9.31 7.97
C ALA A 38 -7.79 9.94 9.30
N PHE A 39 -6.57 10.52 9.32
CA PHE A 39 -6.01 11.21 10.49
C PHE A 39 -6.03 10.31 11.74
N ASN A 40 -5.46 9.10 11.63
CA ASN A 40 -5.45 8.09 12.70
C ASN A 40 -6.84 7.82 13.26
N ALA A 41 -7.78 7.46 12.36
CA ALA A 41 -9.18 7.16 12.66
C ALA A 41 -10.00 8.30 13.32
N LYS A 42 -9.49 9.54 13.37
CA LYS A 42 -10.26 10.73 13.78
C LYS A 42 -11.39 11.06 12.80
N LYS A 43 -11.22 10.71 11.53
CA LYS A 43 -12.30 10.75 10.53
C LYS A 43 -12.62 9.33 10.11
N ARG A 44 -13.91 8.98 10.14
CA ARG A 44 -14.42 7.65 9.76
C ARG A 44 -15.56 7.81 8.77
N GLY A 45 -15.71 6.84 7.89
CA GLY A 45 -16.81 6.73 6.93
C GLY A 45 -16.75 5.40 6.21
N THR A 46 -17.62 5.24 5.24
CA THR A 46 -17.67 4.09 4.35
C THR A 46 -17.56 4.63 2.91
N ILE A 47 -16.80 3.97 2.07
CA ILE A 47 -16.73 4.22 0.63
C ILE A 47 -17.26 2.95 -0.02
N GLU A 48 -18.36 3.05 -0.73
CA GLU A 48 -19.01 1.89 -1.37
C GLU A 48 -18.04 1.22 -2.35
N ASP A 49 -18.02 -0.12 -2.32
CA ASP A 49 -17.15 -0.98 -3.13
C ASP A 49 -15.62 -0.75 -2.98
N LYS A 50 -15.19 0.08 -2.01
CA LYS A 50 -13.75 0.31 -1.79
C LYS A 50 -12.97 -1.00 -1.60
N GLY A 51 -13.52 -1.93 -0.81
CA GLY A 51 -12.87 -3.22 -0.56
C GLY A 51 -12.73 -4.06 -1.82
N VAL A 52 -13.75 -4.07 -2.69
CA VAL A 52 -13.72 -4.76 -3.99
C VAL A 52 -12.64 -4.16 -4.89
N ILE A 53 -12.63 -2.84 -5.02
CA ILE A 53 -11.68 -2.09 -5.85
C ILE A 53 -10.24 -2.29 -5.34
N ASN A 54 -10.02 -2.14 -4.03
CA ASN A 54 -8.69 -2.29 -3.44
C ASN A 54 -8.14 -3.70 -3.61
N ASN A 55 -8.97 -4.75 -3.43
CA ASN A 55 -8.59 -6.13 -3.66
C ASN A 55 -8.19 -6.36 -5.13
N ARG A 56 -9.01 -5.87 -6.06
CA ARG A 56 -8.77 -6.02 -7.50
C ARG A 56 -7.52 -5.26 -7.97
N MET A 57 -7.33 -4.02 -7.52
CA MET A 57 -6.13 -3.25 -7.84
C MET A 57 -4.87 -3.86 -7.25
N SER A 58 -4.93 -4.36 -6.02
CA SER A 58 -3.79 -5.03 -5.39
C SER A 58 -3.40 -6.29 -6.16
N GLU A 59 -4.35 -7.12 -6.61
CA GLU A 59 -4.09 -8.26 -7.50
C GLU A 59 -3.34 -7.83 -8.77
N LEU A 60 -3.82 -6.78 -9.46
CA LEU A 60 -3.21 -6.29 -10.70
C LEU A 60 -1.78 -5.79 -10.47
N PHE A 61 -1.57 -4.99 -9.42
CA PHE A 61 -0.25 -4.43 -9.13
C PHE A 61 0.72 -5.49 -8.62
N PHE A 62 0.31 -6.40 -7.75
CA PHE A 62 1.19 -7.50 -7.33
C PHE A 62 1.57 -8.38 -8.52
N GLY A 63 0.62 -8.74 -9.38
CA GLY A 63 0.92 -9.49 -10.59
C GLY A 63 1.87 -8.76 -11.55
N LEU A 64 1.74 -7.44 -11.67
CA LEU A 64 2.67 -6.60 -12.44
C LEU A 64 4.09 -6.65 -11.84
N LEU A 65 4.20 -6.50 -10.52
CA LEU A 65 5.46 -6.51 -9.81
C LEU A 65 6.14 -7.88 -9.86
N GLU A 66 5.39 -8.97 -9.73
CA GLU A 66 5.92 -10.33 -9.82
C GLU A 66 6.44 -10.64 -11.22
N ARG A 67 5.77 -10.19 -12.29
CA ARG A 67 6.29 -10.26 -13.66
C ARG A 67 7.57 -9.45 -13.85
N ALA A 68 7.80 -8.42 -13.04
CA ALA A 68 9.05 -7.64 -13.02
C ALA A 68 10.12 -8.25 -12.09
N GLY A 69 9.89 -9.44 -11.52
CA GLY A 69 10.84 -10.17 -10.68
C GLY A 69 10.86 -9.78 -9.20
N LEU A 70 9.87 -8.99 -8.72
CA LEU A 70 9.75 -8.70 -7.29
C LEU A 70 8.98 -9.84 -6.59
N LYS A 71 9.42 -10.18 -5.38
CA LYS A 71 8.71 -11.15 -4.54
C LYS A 71 7.64 -10.44 -3.72
N THR A 72 6.39 -10.93 -3.79
CA THR A 72 5.28 -10.41 -2.99
C THR A 72 4.65 -11.50 -2.12
N HIS A 73 3.80 -11.09 -1.19
CA HIS A 73 3.01 -12.03 -0.40
C HIS A 73 1.78 -12.56 -1.15
N PHE A 74 1.45 -11.97 -2.28
CA PHE A 74 0.28 -12.34 -3.07
C PHE A 74 0.37 -13.78 -3.55
N VAL A 75 -0.73 -14.52 -3.47
CA VAL A 75 -0.88 -15.85 -4.05
C VAL A 75 -1.95 -15.82 -5.13
N ARG A 76 -3.16 -15.43 -4.77
CA ARG A 76 -4.27 -15.25 -5.71
C ARG A 76 -5.47 -14.54 -5.05
N ARG A 77 -6.31 -13.92 -5.85
CA ARG A 77 -7.62 -13.45 -5.42
C ARG A 77 -8.57 -14.64 -5.30
N LEU A 78 -9.32 -14.73 -4.20
CA LEU A 78 -10.29 -15.79 -3.95
C LEU A 78 -11.69 -15.42 -4.42
N ASN A 79 -12.10 -14.18 -4.15
CA ASN A 79 -13.37 -13.60 -4.55
C ASN A 79 -13.25 -12.07 -4.60
N GLU A 80 -14.38 -11.36 -4.67
CA GLU A 80 -14.39 -9.89 -4.80
C GLU A 80 -13.66 -9.19 -3.65
N ARG A 81 -13.72 -9.73 -2.43
CA ARG A 81 -13.20 -9.08 -1.22
C ARG A 81 -12.06 -9.82 -0.54
N GLU A 82 -11.71 -11.02 -1.00
CA GLU A 82 -10.72 -11.87 -0.33
C GLU A 82 -9.55 -12.20 -1.24
N MET A 83 -8.37 -12.14 -0.65
CA MET A 83 -7.09 -12.46 -1.26
C MET A 83 -6.35 -13.47 -0.39
N LEU A 84 -5.85 -14.53 -1.01
CA LEU A 84 -4.92 -15.48 -0.38
C LEU A 84 -3.52 -14.90 -0.46
N CYS A 85 -2.84 -14.83 0.68
CA CYS A 85 -1.51 -14.27 0.81
C CYS A 85 -0.61 -15.21 1.60
N LYS A 86 0.69 -15.14 1.37
CA LYS A 86 1.70 -15.72 2.27
C LYS A 86 1.65 -15.00 3.61
N ARG A 87 1.79 -15.74 4.69
CA ARG A 87 1.88 -15.18 6.04
C ARG A 87 3.24 -14.53 6.21
N LEU A 88 3.25 -13.26 6.58
CA LEU A 88 4.47 -12.50 6.82
C LEU A 88 4.65 -12.21 8.32
N ASP A 89 5.88 -12.27 8.79
CA ASP A 89 6.32 -11.58 9.99
C ASP A 89 6.62 -10.13 9.60
N ILE A 90 5.66 -9.25 9.85
CA ILE A 90 5.71 -7.85 9.38
C ILE A 90 6.83 -7.09 10.11
N ILE A 91 7.72 -6.48 9.33
CA ILE A 91 8.71 -5.55 9.84
C ILE A 91 7.95 -4.25 10.21
N PRO A 92 8.05 -3.76 11.46
CA PRO A 92 7.23 -2.63 11.92
C PRO A 92 7.75 -1.28 11.39
N VAL A 93 8.09 -1.25 10.11
CA VAL A 93 8.59 -0.09 9.38
C VAL A 93 7.79 0.09 8.11
N GLU A 94 6.94 1.12 8.08
CA GLU A 94 6.30 1.56 6.83
C GLU A 94 7.32 2.30 5.97
N THR A 95 7.36 1.98 4.70
CA THR A 95 8.26 2.61 3.71
C THR A 95 7.44 3.43 2.74
N VAL A 96 7.70 4.73 2.68
CA VAL A 96 7.00 5.65 1.78
C VAL A 96 7.95 6.14 0.70
N VAL A 97 7.57 5.93 -0.56
CA VAL A 97 8.32 6.47 -1.71
C VAL A 97 7.57 7.68 -2.24
N ARG A 98 8.29 8.79 -2.42
CA ARG A 98 7.72 10.05 -2.89
C ARG A 98 8.37 10.52 -4.18
N ASN A 99 7.57 10.83 -5.17
CA ASN A 99 7.97 11.40 -6.44
C ASN A 99 7.62 12.89 -6.53
N ILE A 100 6.59 13.32 -5.80
CA ILE A 100 6.05 14.67 -5.80
C ILE A 100 5.77 15.06 -4.35
N VAL A 101 5.99 16.32 -4.02
CA VAL A 101 5.67 16.88 -2.69
C VAL A 101 4.15 16.85 -2.48
N ALA A 102 3.70 16.08 -1.49
CA ALA A 102 2.28 15.99 -1.11
C ALA A 102 2.11 15.59 0.36
N GLY A 103 0.89 15.71 0.86
CA GLY A 103 0.47 15.19 2.16
C GLY A 103 1.36 15.64 3.33
N SER A 104 1.86 14.67 4.12
CA SER A 104 2.68 14.96 5.31
C SER A 104 4.03 15.62 4.99
N MET A 105 4.63 15.32 3.82
CA MET A 105 5.88 15.95 3.40
C MET A 105 5.67 17.46 3.16
N ALA A 106 4.63 17.84 2.42
CA ALA A 106 4.30 19.24 2.17
C ALA A 106 4.12 20.01 3.47
N LYS A 107 3.34 19.45 4.41
CA LYS A 107 3.09 20.04 5.74
C LYS A 107 4.37 20.19 6.56
N ARG A 108 5.13 19.10 6.68
CA ARG A 108 6.31 19.02 7.56
C ARG A 108 7.43 19.95 7.12
N LEU A 109 7.59 20.12 5.79
CA LEU A 109 8.68 20.93 5.22
C LEU A 109 8.23 22.33 4.78
N GLY A 110 6.93 22.68 4.91
CA GLY A 110 6.39 23.95 4.45
C GLY A 110 6.51 24.16 2.94
N LEU A 111 6.45 23.06 2.16
CA LEU A 111 6.60 23.11 0.71
C LEU A 111 5.25 23.10 0.00
N GLU A 112 5.21 23.70 -1.19
CA GLU A 112 4.03 23.70 -2.06
C GLU A 112 3.74 22.26 -2.55
N GLU A 113 2.47 21.84 -2.43
CA GLU A 113 1.99 20.57 -2.96
C GLU A 113 2.05 20.59 -4.49
N GLY A 114 2.55 19.51 -5.07
CA GLY A 114 2.67 19.35 -6.53
C GLY A 114 4.07 19.63 -7.09
N ARG A 115 4.99 20.10 -6.24
CA ARG A 115 6.39 20.25 -6.64
C ARG A 115 7.02 18.89 -6.92
N GLU A 116 7.55 18.71 -8.12
CA GLU A 116 8.24 17.48 -8.50
C GLU A 116 9.61 17.38 -7.80
N LEU A 117 9.94 16.15 -7.40
CA LEU A 117 11.25 15.83 -6.84
C LEU A 117 12.16 15.38 -7.97
N GLY A 118 13.42 15.84 -7.97
CA GLY A 118 14.41 15.49 -9.00
C GLY A 118 14.78 14.00 -8.99
N SER A 119 14.57 13.34 -7.85
CA SER A 119 14.69 11.89 -7.66
C SER A 119 13.69 11.43 -6.61
N PRO A 120 13.26 10.14 -6.62
CA PRO A 120 12.38 9.61 -5.59
C PRO A 120 13.05 9.67 -4.21
N VAL A 121 12.28 10.10 -3.21
CA VAL A 121 12.69 10.12 -1.81
C VAL A 121 12.05 8.93 -1.10
N VAL A 122 12.84 8.18 -0.32
CA VAL A 122 12.37 7.08 0.52
C VAL A 122 12.36 7.57 1.96
N GLU A 123 11.20 7.51 2.60
CA GLU A 123 10.99 7.82 4.02
C GLU A 123 10.56 6.57 4.77
N TYR A 124 10.93 6.51 6.05
CA TYR A 124 10.55 5.41 6.94
C TYR A 124 9.71 5.91 8.10
N TYR A 125 8.72 5.13 8.49
CA TYR A 125 7.84 5.43 9.60
C TYR A 125 7.73 4.21 10.51
N TYR A 126 7.77 4.42 11.81
CA TYR A 126 7.52 3.35 12.76
C TYR A 126 6.02 3.04 12.78
N LYS A 127 5.68 1.78 12.46
CA LYS A 127 4.29 1.31 12.43
C LYS A 127 3.74 1.20 13.84
N SER A 128 3.12 2.25 14.31
CA SER A 128 2.56 2.35 15.66
C SER A 128 1.37 3.30 15.70
N ASP A 129 0.16 2.77 15.57
CA ASP A 129 -1.08 3.56 15.64
C ASP A 129 -1.16 4.49 16.87
N PRO A 130 -0.75 4.06 18.09
CA PRO A 130 -0.76 4.94 19.25
C PRO A 130 0.18 6.15 19.14
N LEU A 131 1.21 6.05 18.33
CA LEU A 131 2.20 7.12 18.11
C LEU A 131 1.97 7.91 16.81
N ASP A 132 0.87 7.68 16.09
CA ASP A 132 0.57 8.32 14.79
C ASP A 132 1.64 8.03 13.72
N ASP A 133 2.20 6.83 13.72
CA ASP A 133 3.22 6.35 12.77
C ASP A 133 4.35 7.39 12.55
N PRO A 134 5.20 7.66 13.55
CA PRO A 134 6.19 8.73 13.47
C PRO A 134 7.27 8.46 12.42
N LEU A 135 7.71 9.52 11.76
CA LEU A 135 8.88 9.48 10.87
C LEU A 135 10.12 9.07 11.66
N ILE A 136 10.88 8.12 11.13
CA ILE A 136 12.12 7.63 11.73
C ILE A 136 13.27 7.67 10.73
N TYR A 137 14.50 7.61 11.25
CA TYR A 137 15.68 7.31 10.45
C TYR A 137 15.90 5.79 10.38
N PRO A 138 16.54 5.28 9.32
CA PRO A 138 16.92 3.86 9.21
C PRO A 138 17.66 3.32 10.45
N GLU A 139 18.50 4.16 11.04
CA GLU A 139 19.30 3.83 12.23
C GLU A 139 18.42 3.52 13.46
N HIS A 140 17.22 4.13 13.57
CA HIS A 140 16.29 3.79 14.65
C HIS A 140 15.78 2.35 14.49
N ALA A 141 15.45 1.92 13.27
CA ALA A 141 14.98 0.56 13.02
C ALA A 141 16.07 -0.48 13.36
N ILE A 142 17.33 -0.14 13.09
CA ILE A 142 18.49 -1.00 13.40
C ILE A 142 18.77 -1.00 14.89
N LEU A 143 18.81 0.17 15.54
CA LEU A 143 19.14 0.30 16.96
C LEU A 143 18.13 -0.39 17.89
N PHE A 144 16.85 -0.41 17.48
CA PHE A 144 15.77 -1.02 18.25
C PHE A 144 15.40 -2.43 17.78
N ASP A 145 16.25 -3.07 16.98
CA ASP A 145 16.10 -4.44 16.48
C ASP A 145 14.78 -4.70 15.72
N TRP A 146 14.18 -3.66 15.12
CA TRP A 146 13.02 -3.80 14.26
C TRP A 146 13.37 -4.40 12.90
N ALA A 147 14.53 -4.00 12.38
CA ALA A 147 15.13 -4.53 11.15
C ALA A 147 16.66 -4.41 11.22
N SER A 148 17.35 -5.36 10.62
CA SER A 148 18.81 -5.28 10.45
C SER A 148 19.19 -4.31 9.32
N ALA A 149 20.45 -3.85 9.33
CA ALA A 149 20.96 -2.97 8.27
C ALA A 149 20.81 -3.58 6.85
N PRO A 150 21.12 -4.88 6.61
CA PRO A 150 20.87 -5.52 5.31
C PRO A 150 19.40 -5.55 4.92
N GLU A 151 18.48 -5.72 5.88
CA GLU A 151 17.03 -5.70 5.61
C GLU A 151 16.57 -4.31 5.18
N ILE A 152 17.01 -3.26 5.86
CA ILE A 152 16.69 -1.86 5.50
C ILE A 152 17.19 -1.53 4.09
N GLU A 153 18.40 -1.95 3.73
CA GLU A 153 18.93 -1.74 2.37
C GLU A 153 18.13 -2.54 1.33
N THR A 154 17.75 -3.77 1.65
CA THR A 154 16.88 -4.59 0.80
C THR A 154 15.52 -3.92 0.61
N ILE A 155 14.87 -3.47 1.68
CA ILE A 155 13.59 -2.75 1.63
C ILE A 155 13.70 -1.50 0.76
N ARG A 156 14.76 -0.71 0.94
CA ARG A 156 15.01 0.48 0.11
C ARG A 156 15.12 0.14 -1.37
N SER A 157 15.91 -0.86 -1.70
CA SER A 157 16.12 -1.32 -3.09
C SER A 157 14.81 -1.80 -3.71
N LEU A 158 14.05 -2.64 -2.99
CA LEU A 158 12.75 -3.13 -3.44
C LEU A 158 11.75 -1.99 -3.63
N ALA A 159 11.67 -1.04 -2.69
CA ALA A 159 10.75 0.10 -2.76
C ALA A 159 11.02 0.99 -3.99
N LEU A 160 12.29 1.24 -4.31
CA LEU A 160 12.69 1.99 -5.51
C LEU A 160 12.36 1.20 -6.79
N LYS A 161 12.52 -0.13 -6.79
CA LYS A 161 12.14 -0.97 -7.93
C LYS A 161 10.62 -1.00 -8.13
N VAL A 162 9.84 -1.09 -7.04
CA VAL A 162 8.38 -0.94 -7.09
C VAL A 162 8.01 0.41 -7.73
N ASN A 163 8.66 1.50 -7.30
CA ASN A 163 8.42 2.83 -7.85
C ASN A 163 8.67 2.90 -9.37
N GLU A 164 9.79 2.34 -9.83
CA GLU A 164 10.14 2.31 -11.25
C GLU A 164 9.05 1.61 -12.08
N VAL A 165 8.63 0.43 -11.64
CA VAL A 165 7.62 -0.40 -12.33
C VAL A 165 6.26 0.28 -12.35
N LEU A 166 5.78 0.75 -11.18
CA LEU A 166 4.46 1.37 -11.06
C LEU A 166 4.39 2.71 -11.80
N ARG A 167 5.43 3.55 -11.70
CA ARG A 167 5.45 4.84 -12.41
C ARG A 167 5.32 4.66 -13.90
N ARG A 168 6.08 3.74 -14.51
CA ARG A 168 6.01 3.46 -15.94
C ARG A 168 4.62 2.98 -16.34
N PHE A 169 4.09 1.99 -15.66
CA PHE A 169 2.76 1.43 -15.93
C PHE A 169 1.64 2.48 -15.83
N LEU A 170 1.69 3.32 -14.82
CA LEU A 170 0.68 4.36 -14.57
C LEU A 170 0.81 5.55 -15.52
N ASP A 171 2.05 5.93 -15.88
CA ASP A 171 2.30 7.02 -16.83
C ASP A 171 1.70 6.74 -18.22
N GLU A 172 1.82 5.49 -18.69
CA GLU A 172 1.21 5.00 -19.94
C GLU A 172 -0.33 5.11 -19.92
N ARG A 173 -0.93 5.16 -18.72
CA ARG A 173 -2.38 5.30 -18.48
C ARG A 173 -2.83 6.70 -18.10
N GLY A 174 -1.96 7.68 -18.30
CA GLY A 174 -2.25 9.06 -17.95
C GLY A 174 -2.42 9.32 -16.45
N ILE A 175 -1.77 8.53 -15.61
CA ILE A 175 -1.81 8.62 -14.15
C ILE A 175 -0.44 8.95 -13.61
N ILE A 176 -0.36 9.94 -12.72
CA ILE A 176 0.82 10.28 -11.96
C ILE A 176 0.82 9.53 -10.64
N LEU A 177 1.87 8.76 -10.38
CA LEU A 177 2.15 8.21 -9.05
C LEU A 177 2.88 9.27 -8.23
N VAL A 178 2.17 9.90 -7.30
CA VAL A 178 2.69 10.99 -6.47
C VAL A 178 3.56 10.46 -5.34
N ASP A 179 3.00 9.61 -4.54
CA ASP A 179 3.67 8.84 -3.48
C ASP A 179 2.87 7.58 -3.14
N PHE A 180 3.49 6.68 -2.41
CA PHE A 180 2.83 5.47 -1.94
C PHE A 180 3.55 4.89 -0.72
N LYS A 181 2.77 4.19 0.13
CA LYS A 181 3.23 3.45 1.29
C LYS A 181 3.36 1.97 0.94
N LEU A 182 4.42 1.35 1.41
CA LEU A 182 4.67 -0.09 1.34
C LEU A 182 4.94 -0.64 2.73
N GLU A 183 4.54 -1.89 2.94
CA GLU A 183 4.92 -2.68 4.10
C GLU A 183 5.66 -3.95 3.63
N PHE A 184 6.67 -4.34 4.38
CA PHE A 184 7.49 -5.52 4.10
C PHE A 184 7.45 -6.46 5.30
N GLY A 185 7.65 -7.74 5.02
CA GLY A 185 7.73 -8.75 6.08
C GLY A 185 8.63 -9.91 5.67
N ARG A 186 8.99 -10.70 6.69
CA ARG A 186 9.84 -11.89 6.55
C ARG A 186 8.97 -13.12 6.26
N HIS A 187 9.40 -13.93 5.33
CA HIS A 187 8.80 -15.23 5.00
C HIS A 187 9.91 -16.20 4.57
N HIS A 188 10.16 -17.24 5.37
CA HIS A 188 11.19 -18.26 5.10
C HIS A 188 12.58 -17.69 4.74
N GLY A 189 12.99 -16.62 5.42
CA GLY A 189 14.29 -15.97 5.21
C GLY A 189 14.34 -14.93 4.09
N ASP A 190 13.28 -14.79 3.30
CA ASP A 190 13.14 -13.73 2.30
C ASP A 190 12.39 -12.51 2.86
N ILE A 191 12.69 -11.32 2.35
CA ILE A 191 11.87 -10.12 2.52
C ILE A 191 10.90 -10.04 1.35
N LEU A 192 9.60 -10.02 1.66
CA LEU A 192 8.54 -9.89 0.68
C LEU A 192 7.77 -8.58 0.87
N LEU A 193 7.29 -8.03 -0.26
CA LEU A 193 6.32 -6.95 -0.24
C LEU A 193 4.96 -7.51 0.21
N GLY A 194 4.37 -6.86 1.20
CA GLY A 194 3.06 -7.20 1.77
C GLY A 194 2.04 -6.08 1.63
N ASP A 195 1.07 -6.09 2.52
CA ASP A 195 -0.04 -5.13 2.64
C ASP A 195 -0.92 -5.05 1.38
N GLU A 196 -1.18 -3.88 0.84
CA GLU A 196 -1.89 -3.63 -0.41
C GLU A 196 -1.24 -2.49 -1.21
N ILE A 197 -1.51 -2.47 -2.51
CA ILE A 197 -1.22 -1.35 -3.40
C ILE A 197 -2.53 -0.91 -4.04
N CYS A 198 -3.07 0.23 -3.60
CA CYS A 198 -4.40 0.69 -3.99
C CYS A 198 -4.57 2.18 -3.66
N PRO A 199 -5.71 2.82 -3.96
CA PRO A 199 -5.95 4.23 -3.63
C PRO A 199 -5.92 4.57 -2.13
N ASP A 200 -5.95 3.57 -1.23
CA ASP A 200 -5.79 3.78 0.21
C ASP A 200 -4.33 4.05 0.61
N THR A 201 -3.38 3.40 -0.07
CA THR A 201 -1.95 3.44 0.21
C THR A 201 -1.15 4.28 -0.77
N CYS A 202 -1.73 4.64 -1.92
CA CYS A 202 -1.10 5.43 -2.96
C CYS A 202 -1.83 6.76 -3.18
N ARG A 203 -1.09 7.80 -3.61
CA ARG A 203 -1.66 9.00 -4.22
C ARG A 203 -1.52 8.94 -5.73
N PHE A 204 -2.66 8.95 -6.39
CA PHE A 204 -2.79 8.93 -7.84
C PHE A 204 -3.43 10.22 -8.31
N TRP A 205 -2.77 10.92 -9.22
CA TRP A 205 -3.34 12.10 -9.86
C TRP A 205 -3.53 11.88 -11.35
N ASP A 206 -4.63 12.37 -11.89
CA ASP A 206 -4.81 12.47 -13.33
C ASP A 206 -3.73 13.35 -13.95
N LYS A 207 -3.05 12.86 -14.99
CA LYS A 207 -1.87 13.54 -15.57
C LYS A 207 -2.21 14.88 -16.24
N ALA A 208 -3.39 14.96 -16.84
CA ALA A 208 -3.81 16.16 -17.56
C ALA A 208 -4.35 17.25 -16.62
N SER A 209 -5.22 16.87 -15.67
CA SER A 209 -5.95 17.81 -14.82
C SER A 209 -5.38 17.96 -13.41
N ARG A 210 -4.45 17.08 -13.00
CA ARG A 210 -3.94 16.96 -11.62
C ARG A 210 -5.04 16.61 -10.60
N ARG A 211 -6.22 16.18 -11.06
CA ARG A 211 -7.32 15.72 -10.20
C ARG A 211 -6.90 14.48 -9.41
N LYS A 212 -7.22 14.48 -8.12
CA LYS A 212 -6.91 13.36 -7.21
C LYS A 212 -7.83 12.17 -7.48
N LEU A 213 -7.25 10.99 -7.63
CA LEU A 213 -7.95 9.72 -7.92
C LEU A 213 -7.79 8.70 -6.78
N ASP A 214 -7.60 9.18 -5.57
CA ASP A 214 -7.22 8.41 -4.40
C ASP A 214 -7.95 8.86 -3.12
N LYS A 215 -7.58 8.28 -1.99
CA LYS A 215 -8.16 8.54 -0.67
C LYS A 215 -8.04 9.99 -0.20
N ASP A 216 -7.20 10.83 -0.81
CA ASP A 216 -7.15 12.25 -0.45
C ASP A 216 -8.47 12.95 -0.72
N ARG A 217 -9.31 12.45 -1.63
CA ARG A 217 -10.69 12.96 -1.80
C ARG A 217 -11.51 12.80 -0.53
N PHE A 218 -11.43 11.63 0.12
CA PHE A 218 -12.05 11.40 1.42
C PHE A 218 -11.38 12.21 2.54
N ARG A 219 -10.04 12.23 2.60
CA ARG A 219 -9.29 12.97 3.62
C ARG A 219 -9.62 14.45 3.64
N ARG A 220 -9.86 15.03 2.47
CA ARG A 220 -9.98 16.50 2.25
C ARG A 220 -11.39 16.97 1.88
N ASP A 221 -12.38 16.10 1.99
CA ASP A 221 -13.80 16.38 1.66
C ASP A 221 -14.01 16.94 0.24
N LEU A 222 -13.32 16.37 -0.75
CA LEU A 222 -13.41 16.83 -2.14
C LEU A 222 -14.61 16.28 -2.91
N GLY A 223 -15.40 15.37 -2.31
CA GLY A 223 -16.50 14.67 -2.96
C GLY A 223 -16.04 13.71 -4.07
N GLY A 224 -16.98 12.95 -4.65
CA GLY A 224 -16.72 12.03 -5.77
C GLY A 224 -15.64 10.98 -5.47
N VAL A 225 -15.67 10.39 -4.27
CA VAL A 225 -14.64 9.44 -3.82
C VAL A 225 -14.83 8.12 -4.52
N GLU A 226 -16.05 7.60 -4.56
CA GLU A 226 -16.43 6.34 -5.20
C GLU A 226 -16.10 6.38 -6.70
N GLU A 227 -16.48 7.44 -7.37
CA GLU A 227 -16.22 7.64 -8.81
C GLU A 227 -14.72 7.68 -9.10
N ALA A 228 -13.91 8.28 -8.20
CA ALA A 228 -12.47 8.33 -8.37
C ALA A 228 -11.82 6.95 -8.23
N TYR A 229 -12.30 6.12 -7.28
CA TYR A 229 -11.82 4.75 -7.11
C TYR A 229 -12.19 3.87 -8.30
N GLN A 230 -13.43 3.98 -8.78
CA GLN A 230 -13.89 3.25 -9.98
C GLN A 230 -13.14 3.69 -11.24
N GLU A 231 -12.94 5.00 -11.42
CA GLU A 231 -12.12 5.51 -12.53
C GLU A 231 -10.70 4.99 -12.48
N MET A 232 -10.09 4.96 -11.28
CA MET A 232 -8.75 4.44 -11.11
C MET A 232 -8.66 2.96 -11.48
N LEU A 233 -9.61 2.13 -10.99
CA LEU A 233 -9.67 0.70 -11.35
C LEU A 233 -9.79 0.51 -12.86
N ARG A 234 -10.74 1.18 -13.51
CA ARG A 234 -10.93 1.08 -14.96
C ARG A 234 -9.66 1.40 -15.73
N ARG A 235 -8.95 2.49 -15.37
CA ARG A 235 -7.72 2.89 -16.06
C ARG A 235 -6.56 1.90 -15.90
N VAL A 236 -6.50 1.16 -14.80
CA VAL A 236 -5.43 0.17 -14.60
C VAL A 236 -5.78 -1.20 -15.20
N GLU A 237 -7.05 -1.46 -15.51
CA GLU A 237 -7.50 -2.67 -16.21
C GLU A 237 -7.36 -2.57 -17.74
N ASP A 238 -7.45 -1.35 -18.29
CA ASP A 238 -7.22 -1.04 -19.71
C ASP A 238 -5.71 -1.13 -20.06
#